data_2cc721a37b2d66df848c3a9967403f29
#
_entry.id   2cc721a37b2d66df848c3a9967403f29
#
_cell.length_a   1.000
_cell.length_b   1.000
_cell.length_c   1.000
_cell.angle_alpha   90.00
_cell.angle_beta   90.00
_cell.angle_gamma   90.00
#
_symmetry.space_group_name_H-M   'P 1'
#
loop_
_entity.id
_entity.type
_entity.pdbx_description
1 polymer ?
#
loop_
_entity_poly.entity_id
_entity_poly.type
_entity_poly.pdbx_seq_one_letter_code
_entity_poly.pdbx_strand_id
1 'polypeptide(L)'
;MQSLALRLRGTGSPLDISAPEGMGVTLRPYQLQGVAWLQYLRQNHLAGILADDMGLGKTAQTLAHLLIEKQQGRLDLPALVVLPTSLVFNWQAEAARMAPDLRVLTLQGPRRAEDFTRMANFDVVLTTFPLLWRDVRALAAQPFHLLILDEAQSVKNAASRSARAVRRLKARHRLCLTGTPLENHLGELWAQFDFLMPGFLGDSRSFQRLWRKPIEVNGETLRAQLLAQRVRPFILRRRKEDVATELKPVTEIIKRVQLQGQQRDLYESVRVAADTQVRRLLARTHFKGAQISILDALLKLRQVCCDPYLIKGTKMPATMERAKLELLMTMLPALVKEGRRVLVFSQFTEMLTLIEPELDALQLPWMALTGKTPPAKRGALVAQFQSRTVPIFLVSLKAGGLGLNLTAADTVIHVDPWWNPAVQQQATARAHRIGQDQPVFVYKLVVQGSIEDRMLELQARKSALVEGVLGADGEGAVKFSEADLRGLLAPMAAS
;
A
#
# COMPACT_ATOMS: atom_id res chain seq x y z
N MET A 1 12.37 22.69 25.97
CA MET A 1 12.73 22.29 24.56
C MET A 1 13.69 21.13 24.54
N GLN A 2 14.84 21.13 25.25
CA GLN A 2 15.79 20.01 25.26
C GLN A 2 15.17 18.69 25.80
N SER A 3 14.37 18.73 26.87
CA SER A 3 13.70 17.54 27.41
C SER A 3 12.67 16.94 26.44
N LEU A 4 11.98 17.77 25.66
CA LEU A 4 11.06 17.33 24.61
C LEU A 4 11.80 16.62 23.47
N ALA A 5 12.93 17.18 23.01
CA ALA A 5 13.76 16.60 21.97
C ALA A 5 14.38 15.26 22.39
N LEU A 6 14.79 15.11 23.66
CA LEU A 6 15.33 13.86 24.21
C LEU A 6 14.24 12.77 24.30
N ARG A 7 13.03 13.11 24.74
CA ARG A 7 11.89 12.19 24.80
C ARG A 7 11.43 11.77 23.40
N LEU A 8 11.42 12.69 22.43
CA LEU A 8 11.11 12.39 21.03
C LEU A 8 12.16 11.51 20.36
N ARG A 9 13.40 11.52 20.84
CA ARG A 9 14.48 10.62 20.36
C ARG A 9 14.40 9.20 20.92
N GLY A 10 13.38 8.88 21.73
CA GLY A 10 13.22 7.55 22.33
C GLY A 10 14.17 7.29 23.53
N THR A 11 14.87 8.30 24.03
CA THR A 11 15.75 8.21 25.21
C THR A 11 15.05 8.57 26.53
N GLY A 12 13.76 8.98 26.46
CA GLY A 12 12.91 9.12 27.64
C GLY A 12 12.08 7.87 27.87
N SER A 13 11.84 7.46 29.10
CA SER A 13 10.91 6.38 29.43
C SER A 13 9.57 6.62 28.73
N PRO A 14 9.04 5.66 27.96
CA PRO A 14 7.69 5.74 27.43
C PRO A 14 6.72 6.00 28.59
N LEU A 15 5.62 6.69 28.33
CA LEU A 15 4.51 6.71 29.29
C LEU A 15 4.15 5.26 29.59
N ASP A 16 4.11 4.90 30.87
CA ASP A 16 3.63 3.58 31.26
C ASP A 16 2.12 3.57 31.07
N ILE A 17 1.67 2.94 30.00
CA ILE A 17 0.27 2.89 29.61
C ILE A 17 -0.18 1.43 29.59
N SER A 18 -1.16 1.14 30.42
CA SER A 18 -1.93 -0.09 30.37
C SER A 18 -2.95 -0.05 29.22
N ALA A 19 -3.39 -1.23 28.77
CA ALA A 19 -4.50 -1.33 27.85
C ALA A 19 -5.74 -0.65 28.46
N PRO A 20 -6.53 0.13 27.67
CA PRO A 20 -7.76 0.73 28.18
C PRO A 20 -8.80 -0.35 28.51
N GLU A 21 -9.64 -0.09 29.49
CA GLU A 21 -10.79 -0.94 29.79
C GLU A 21 -11.72 -1.04 28.59
N GLY A 22 -12.44 -2.16 28.43
CA GLY A 22 -13.34 -2.38 27.31
C GLY A 22 -12.66 -2.67 25.97
N MET A 23 -11.34 -2.87 25.96
CA MET A 23 -10.63 -3.38 24.77
C MET A 23 -10.98 -4.85 24.55
N GLY A 24 -11.67 -5.18 23.44
CA GLY A 24 -12.06 -6.55 23.07
C GLY A 24 -10.91 -7.45 22.58
N VAL A 25 -9.67 -6.96 22.64
CA VAL A 25 -8.45 -7.70 22.25
C VAL A 25 -7.30 -7.35 23.19
N THR A 26 -6.40 -8.30 23.42
CA THR A 26 -5.15 -8.04 24.15
C THR A 26 -4.17 -7.34 23.24
N LEU A 27 -3.70 -6.16 23.65
CA LEU A 27 -2.66 -5.44 22.93
C LEU A 27 -1.29 -6.02 23.27
N ARG A 28 -0.45 -6.15 22.25
CA ARG A 28 0.93 -6.60 22.40
C ARG A 28 1.82 -5.50 23.00
N PRO A 29 2.96 -5.85 23.62
CA PRO A 29 3.84 -4.85 24.25
C PRO A 29 4.21 -3.70 23.30
N TYR A 30 4.58 -4.00 22.06
CA TYR A 30 4.91 -2.96 21.09
C TYR A 30 3.68 -2.11 20.70
N GLN A 31 2.47 -2.67 20.68
CA GLN A 31 1.24 -1.91 20.41
C GLN A 31 0.96 -0.92 21.56
N LEU A 32 1.16 -1.35 22.81
CA LEU A 32 1.08 -0.46 23.98
C LEU A 32 2.09 0.68 23.91
N GLN A 33 3.34 0.40 23.49
CA GLN A 33 4.33 1.44 23.21
C GLN A 33 3.86 2.42 22.13
N GLY A 34 3.19 1.92 21.09
CA GLY A 34 2.60 2.78 20.05
C GLY A 34 1.47 3.65 20.58
N VAL A 35 0.60 3.10 21.44
CA VAL A 35 -0.45 3.87 22.12
C VAL A 35 0.17 4.92 23.03
N ALA A 36 1.22 4.58 23.79
CA ALA A 36 1.96 5.50 24.62
C ALA A 36 2.55 6.67 23.79
N TRP A 37 3.13 6.38 22.64
CA TRP A 37 3.63 7.41 21.72
C TRP A 37 2.51 8.30 21.17
N LEU A 38 1.34 7.74 20.81
CA LEU A 38 0.17 8.53 20.39
C LEU A 38 -0.33 9.45 21.50
N GLN A 39 -0.40 8.96 22.74
CA GLN A 39 -0.76 9.75 23.91
C GLN A 39 0.27 10.85 24.19
N TYR A 40 1.55 10.54 24.01
CA TYR A 40 2.62 11.52 24.16
C TYR A 40 2.52 12.66 23.13
N LEU A 41 2.29 12.33 21.84
CA LEU A 41 2.07 13.35 20.79
C LEU A 41 0.89 14.25 21.16
N ARG A 42 -0.24 13.66 21.56
CA ARG A 42 -1.44 14.39 21.94
C ARG A 42 -1.17 15.33 23.14
N GLN A 43 -0.51 14.85 24.20
CA GLN A 43 -0.19 15.65 25.38
C GLN A 43 0.67 16.89 25.07
N ASN A 44 1.53 16.77 24.06
CA ASN A 44 2.44 17.84 23.68
C ASN A 44 1.95 18.66 22.46
N HIS A 45 0.67 18.50 22.06
CA HIS A 45 0.09 19.15 20.87
C HIS A 45 0.90 18.92 19.61
N LEU A 46 1.47 17.73 19.46
CA LEU A 46 2.23 17.29 18.30
C LEU A 46 1.38 16.38 17.42
N ALA A 47 1.80 16.22 16.18
CA ALA A 47 1.22 15.31 15.23
C ALA A 47 2.31 14.34 14.72
N GLY A 48 1.91 13.19 14.16
CA GLY A 48 2.88 12.22 13.69
C GLY A 48 2.32 11.19 12.71
N ILE A 49 3.22 10.31 12.29
CA ILE A 49 2.94 9.21 11.36
C ILE A 49 3.18 7.89 12.09
N LEU A 50 2.13 7.10 12.28
CA LEU A 50 2.26 5.71 12.71
C LEU A 50 2.52 4.87 11.46
N ALA A 51 3.79 4.54 11.25
CA ALA A 51 4.32 3.95 10.04
C ALA A 51 4.71 2.47 10.20
N ASP A 52 4.15 1.79 11.20
CA ASP A 52 4.36 0.36 11.43
C ASP A 52 4.05 -0.46 10.18
N ASP A 53 4.79 -1.53 9.97
CA ASP A 53 4.53 -2.47 8.89
C ASP A 53 3.07 -2.93 8.86
N MET A 54 2.60 -3.30 7.68
CA MET A 54 1.23 -3.76 7.51
C MET A 54 0.98 -5.04 8.32
N GLY A 55 -0.17 -5.08 9.01
CA GLY A 55 -0.54 -6.21 9.84
C GLY A 55 -0.05 -6.12 11.29
N LEU A 56 0.69 -5.07 11.69
CA LEU A 56 1.10 -4.83 13.07
C LEU A 56 0.02 -4.16 13.95
N GLY A 57 -1.19 -3.99 13.43
CA GLY A 57 -2.33 -3.51 14.23
C GLY A 57 -2.36 -2.00 14.44
N LYS A 58 -2.07 -1.20 13.40
CA LYS A 58 -2.23 0.27 13.47
C LYS A 58 -3.65 0.69 13.86
N THR A 59 -4.67 0.00 13.32
CA THR A 59 -6.08 0.23 13.69
C THR A 59 -6.33 -0.04 15.17
N ALA A 60 -5.82 -1.16 15.71
CA ALA A 60 -5.97 -1.51 17.13
C ALA A 60 -5.33 -0.45 18.05
N GLN A 61 -4.12 0.00 17.72
CA GLN A 61 -3.43 1.08 18.45
C GLN A 61 -4.22 2.39 18.41
N THR A 62 -4.79 2.72 17.23
CA THR A 62 -5.60 3.94 17.07
C THR A 62 -6.91 3.86 17.85
N LEU A 63 -7.60 2.73 17.80
CA LEU A 63 -8.82 2.49 18.57
C LEU A 63 -8.57 2.54 20.08
N ALA A 64 -7.47 1.93 20.56
CA ALA A 64 -7.06 2.01 21.96
C ALA A 64 -6.78 3.46 22.39
N HIS A 65 -6.08 4.24 21.55
CA HIS A 65 -5.84 5.65 21.78
C HIS A 65 -7.16 6.43 21.91
N LEU A 66 -8.12 6.23 21.01
CA LEU A 66 -9.43 6.89 21.06
C LEU A 66 -10.26 6.46 22.29
N LEU A 67 -10.17 5.19 22.66
CA LEU A 67 -10.85 4.68 23.85
C LEU A 67 -10.30 5.32 25.13
N ILE A 68 -8.97 5.49 25.26
CA ILE A 68 -8.34 6.25 26.34
C ILE A 68 -8.82 7.71 26.35
N GLU A 69 -8.90 8.38 25.19
CA GLU A 69 -9.40 9.75 25.10
C GLU A 69 -10.85 9.86 25.59
N LYS A 70 -11.68 8.88 25.26
CA LYS A 70 -13.07 8.80 25.75
C LYS A 70 -13.14 8.57 27.24
N GLN A 71 -12.43 7.59 27.77
CA GLN A 71 -12.44 7.25 29.22
C GLN A 71 -11.94 8.39 30.10
N GLN A 72 -11.03 9.18 29.59
CA GLN A 72 -10.50 10.35 30.28
C GLN A 72 -11.32 11.64 30.03
N GLY A 73 -12.49 11.52 29.39
CA GLY A 73 -13.40 12.64 29.13
C GLY A 73 -12.88 13.69 28.16
N ARG A 74 -11.86 13.35 27.35
CA ARG A 74 -11.25 14.29 26.40
C ARG A 74 -11.82 14.19 24.99
N LEU A 75 -12.56 13.12 24.66
CA LEU A 75 -13.23 12.92 23.36
C LEU A 75 -14.61 13.60 23.36
N ASP A 76 -14.64 14.90 23.64
CA ASP A 76 -15.83 15.75 23.63
C ASP A 76 -16.26 16.18 22.22
N LEU A 77 -15.43 15.97 21.24
CA LEU A 77 -15.67 16.11 19.80
C LEU A 77 -15.35 14.80 19.10
N PRO A 78 -16.02 14.48 17.98
CA PRO A 78 -15.74 13.24 17.26
C PRO A 78 -14.32 13.20 16.69
N ALA A 79 -13.76 11.99 16.57
CA ALA A 79 -12.61 11.74 15.72
C ALA A 79 -13.09 11.47 14.27
N LEU A 80 -12.47 12.09 13.28
CA LEU A 80 -12.73 11.81 11.86
C LEU A 80 -11.62 10.93 11.30
N VAL A 81 -11.98 9.77 10.76
CA VAL A 81 -11.09 8.88 10.03
C VAL A 81 -11.40 8.95 8.55
N VAL A 82 -10.42 9.40 7.76
CA VAL A 82 -10.49 9.43 6.31
C VAL A 82 -9.66 8.27 5.76
N LEU A 83 -10.30 7.40 4.98
CA LEU A 83 -9.72 6.14 4.56
C LEU A 83 -10.11 5.77 3.11
N PRO A 84 -9.41 4.84 2.45
CA PRO A 84 -9.86 4.25 1.19
C PRO A 84 -11.23 3.59 1.34
N THR A 85 -12.09 3.73 0.33
CA THR A 85 -13.47 3.18 0.34
C THR A 85 -13.53 1.69 0.73
N SER A 86 -12.53 0.97 0.38
CA SER A 86 -12.41 -0.47 0.63
C SER A 86 -12.08 -0.86 2.07
N LEU A 87 -11.54 0.08 2.85
CA LEU A 87 -11.21 -0.14 4.25
C LEU A 87 -12.37 0.14 5.20
N VAL A 88 -13.46 0.75 4.73
CA VAL A 88 -14.61 1.14 5.57
C VAL A 88 -15.15 -0.06 6.33
N PHE A 89 -15.45 -1.15 5.61
CA PHE A 89 -15.97 -2.37 6.23
C PHE A 89 -15.01 -2.94 7.29
N ASN A 90 -13.71 -2.94 7.00
CA ASN A 90 -12.71 -3.45 7.92
C ASN A 90 -12.64 -2.60 9.21
N TRP A 91 -12.64 -1.27 9.07
CA TRP A 91 -12.65 -0.37 10.22
C TRP A 91 -13.90 -0.52 11.08
N GLN A 92 -15.08 -0.70 10.46
CA GLN A 92 -16.32 -0.98 11.18
C GLN A 92 -16.24 -2.30 11.98
N ALA A 93 -15.79 -3.37 11.31
CA ALA A 93 -15.67 -4.68 11.94
C ALA A 93 -14.61 -4.70 13.06
N GLU A 94 -13.46 -4.04 12.84
CA GLU A 94 -12.40 -3.93 13.84
C GLU A 94 -12.84 -3.05 15.02
N ALA A 95 -13.52 -1.94 14.80
CA ALA A 95 -14.04 -1.09 15.86
C ALA A 95 -15.09 -1.83 16.71
N ALA A 96 -16.05 -2.50 16.09
CA ALA A 96 -17.07 -3.29 16.78
C ALA A 96 -16.47 -4.43 17.63
N ARG A 97 -15.39 -5.06 17.12
CA ARG A 97 -14.71 -6.16 17.83
C ARG A 97 -13.74 -5.71 18.91
N MET A 98 -12.96 -4.64 18.62
CA MET A 98 -11.82 -4.24 19.47
C MET A 98 -12.18 -3.14 20.47
N ALA A 99 -13.11 -2.26 20.13
CA ALA A 99 -13.51 -1.13 20.97
C ALA A 99 -15.03 -0.88 20.88
N PRO A 100 -15.86 -1.86 21.33
CA PRO A 100 -17.32 -1.80 21.20
C PRO A 100 -17.96 -0.57 21.87
N ASP A 101 -17.29 0.00 22.84
CA ASP A 101 -17.77 1.20 23.54
C ASP A 101 -17.67 2.49 22.70
N LEU A 102 -16.94 2.46 21.57
CA LEU A 102 -16.87 3.61 20.67
C LEU A 102 -18.08 3.60 19.72
N ARG A 103 -18.87 4.67 19.74
CA ARG A 103 -19.98 4.89 18.81
C ARG A 103 -19.43 5.33 17.47
N VAL A 104 -19.60 4.49 16.43
CA VAL A 104 -19.04 4.72 15.10
C VAL A 104 -20.14 5.09 14.11
N LEU A 105 -19.99 6.22 13.42
CA LEU A 105 -20.82 6.66 12.30
C LEU A 105 -20.05 6.46 11.00
N THR A 106 -20.69 5.93 9.97
CA THR A 106 -20.09 5.81 8.64
C THR A 106 -20.82 6.68 7.62
N LEU A 107 -20.13 7.68 7.10
CA LEU A 107 -20.63 8.54 6.04
C LEU A 107 -20.37 7.91 4.68
N GLN A 108 -21.31 7.09 4.19
CA GLN A 108 -21.22 6.39 2.92
C GLN A 108 -22.59 6.27 2.25
N GLY A 109 -22.60 6.11 0.92
CA GLY A 109 -23.84 5.96 0.14
C GLY A 109 -24.53 7.28 -0.21
N PRO A 110 -25.67 7.20 -0.92
CA PRO A 110 -26.36 8.38 -1.43
C PRO A 110 -27.06 9.22 -0.34
N ARG A 111 -27.54 8.59 0.72
CA ARG A 111 -28.27 9.25 1.84
C ARG A 111 -27.37 9.72 2.98
N ARG A 112 -26.04 9.64 2.86
CA ARG A 112 -25.10 10.03 3.94
C ARG A 112 -25.24 11.48 4.43
N ALA A 113 -25.85 12.35 3.60
CA ALA A 113 -26.10 13.76 3.97
C ALA A 113 -27.08 13.90 5.15
N GLU A 114 -27.98 12.93 5.34
CA GLU A 114 -28.92 12.87 6.47
C GLU A 114 -28.20 12.73 7.81
N ASP A 115 -27.00 12.18 7.82
CA ASP A 115 -26.20 11.95 9.01
C ASP A 115 -25.26 13.11 9.38
N PHE A 116 -25.14 14.15 8.54
CA PHE A 116 -24.19 15.25 8.83
C PHE A 116 -24.51 15.99 10.13
N THR A 117 -25.80 16.19 10.44
CA THR A 117 -26.23 16.86 11.69
C THR A 117 -26.00 15.99 12.94
N ARG A 118 -25.83 14.69 12.75
CA ARG A 118 -25.67 13.72 13.85
C ARG A 118 -24.20 13.41 14.18
N MET A 119 -23.24 13.90 13.39
CA MET A 119 -21.81 13.58 13.58
C MET A 119 -21.33 13.84 15.02
N ALA A 120 -21.79 14.94 15.65
CA ALA A 120 -21.42 15.30 17.00
C ALA A 120 -21.85 14.28 18.07
N ASN A 121 -22.82 13.40 17.77
CA ASN A 121 -23.34 12.40 18.70
C ASN A 121 -22.51 11.11 18.70
N PHE A 122 -21.46 11.01 17.86
CA PHE A 122 -20.61 9.84 17.72
C PHE A 122 -19.18 10.11 18.18
N ASP A 123 -18.50 9.06 18.57
CA ASP A 123 -17.12 9.15 19.02
C ASP A 123 -16.14 9.09 17.81
N VAL A 124 -16.51 8.33 16.78
CA VAL A 124 -15.74 8.15 15.56
C VAL A 124 -16.62 8.29 14.32
N VAL A 125 -16.19 9.11 13.39
CA VAL A 125 -16.84 9.29 12.08
C VAL A 125 -15.90 8.75 10.99
N LEU A 126 -16.37 7.80 10.19
CA LEU A 126 -15.63 7.23 9.06
C LEU A 126 -16.10 7.88 7.76
N THR A 127 -15.16 8.34 6.94
CA THR A 127 -15.44 8.79 5.56
C THR A 127 -14.31 8.36 4.62
N THR A 128 -14.51 8.54 3.32
CA THR A 128 -13.54 8.11 2.32
C THR A 128 -12.90 9.29 1.58
N PHE A 129 -11.67 9.11 1.08
CA PHE A 129 -11.01 10.15 0.28
C PHE A 129 -11.85 10.69 -0.89
N PRO A 130 -12.59 9.86 -1.66
CA PRO A 130 -13.49 10.36 -2.69
C PRO A 130 -14.67 11.16 -2.17
N LEU A 131 -15.18 10.90 -0.97
CA LEU A 131 -16.30 11.63 -0.36
C LEU A 131 -15.83 12.90 0.34
N LEU A 132 -14.63 12.89 0.91
CA LEU A 132 -14.07 14.01 1.63
C LEU A 132 -14.17 15.36 0.89
N TRP A 133 -13.82 15.41 -0.40
CA TRP A 133 -13.87 16.66 -1.16
C TRP A 133 -15.30 17.03 -1.61
N ARG A 134 -16.20 16.04 -1.73
CA ARG A 134 -17.62 16.27 -2.04
C ARG A 134 -18.35 16.86 -0.85
N ASP A 135 -18.06 16.37 0.34
CA ASP A 135 -18.75 16.69 1.59
C ASP A 135 -17.98 17.73 2.42
N VAL A 136 -16.93 18.35 1.86
CA VAL A 136 -16.01 19.23 2.58
C VAL A 136 -16.69 20.39 3.30
N ARG A 137 -17.83 20.90 2.80
CA ARG A 137 -18.57 22.00 3.45
C ARG A 137 -19.17 21.53 4.78
N ALA A 138 -19.84 20.38 4.80
CA ALA A 138 -20.42 19.81 6.01
C ALA A 138 -19.34 19.40 7.01
N LEU A 139 -18.29 18.72 6.53
CA LEU A 139 -17.16 18.28 7.37
C LEU A 139 -16.37 19.47 7.95
N ALA A 140 -16.21 20.57 7.23
CA ALA A 140 -15.50 21.75 7.72
C ALA A 140 -16.31 22.58 8.73
N ALA A 141 -17.63 22.42 8.74
CA ALA A 141 -18.52 23.05 9.73
C ALA A 141 -18.43 22.35 11.10
N GLN A 142 -18.08 21.05 11.12
CA GLN A 142 -17.90 20.26 12.34
C GLN A 142 -16.42 20.34 12.81
N PRO A 143 -16.14 20.79 14.05
CA PRO A 143 -14.83 20.63 14.63
C PRO A 143 -14.61 19.18 15.10
N PHE A 144 -13.36 18.69 15.00
CA PHE A 144 -12.99 17.33 15.38
C PHE A 144 -11.96 17.34 16.52
N HIS A 145 -11.98 16.31 17.36
CA HIS A 145 -10.94 16.06 18.34
C HIS A 145 -9.65 15.60 17.65
N LEU A 146 -9.77 14.57 16.81
CA LEU A 146 -8.65 13.98 16.09
C LEU A 146 -9.02 13.78 14.61
N LEU A 147 -8.15 14.18 13.69
CA LEU A 147 -8.27 13.92 12.26
C LEU A 147 -7.21 12.90 11.85
N ILE A 148 -7.67 11.74 11.42
CA ILE A 148 -6.84 10.59 11.07
C ILE A 148 -6.91 10.36 9.57
N LEU A 149 -5.76 10.23 8.91
CA LEU A 149 -5.67 9.75 7.53
C LEU A 149 -5.13 8.32 7.55
N ASP A 150 -5.95 7.35 7.19
CA ASP A 150 -5.49 5.98 6.98
C ASP A 150 -5.08 5.77 5.54
N GLU A 151 -4.00 5.01 5.30
CA GLU A 151 -3.30 4.93 4.03
C GLU A 151 -2.98 6.34 3.49
N ALA A 152 -2.27 7.13 4.34
CA ALA A 152 -2.02 8.56 4.12
C ALA A 152 -1.29 8.88 2.82
N GLN A 153 -0.65 7.90 2.16
CA GLN A 153 -0.13 8.05 0.80
C GLN A 153 -1.21 8.43 -0.23
N SER A 154 -2.48 8.28 0.09
CA SER A 154 -3.60 8.74 -0.75
C SER A 154 -3.63 10.27 -0.95
N VAL A 155 -2.98 11.04 -0.06
CA VAL A 155 -2.85 12.51 -0.14
C VAL A 155 -1.45 12.98 -0.55
N LYS A 156 -0.60 12.07 -1.05
CA LYS A 156 0.79 12.36 -1.49
C LYS A 156 0.94 13.51 -2.50
N ASN A 157 -0.08 13.75 -3.31
CA ASN A 157 -0.13 14.93 -4.16
C ASN A 157 -0.87 16.06 -3.44
N ALA A 158 -0.11 17.03 -2.94
CA ALA A 158 -0.63 18.19 -2.23
C ALA A 158 -1.64 19.03 -3.04
N ALA A 159 -1.59 18.98 -4.37
CA ALA A 159 -2.53 19.66 -5.26
C ALA A 159 -3.82 18.85 -5.52
N SER A 160 -3.93 17.62 -5.04
CA SER A 160 -5.12 16.79 -5.21
C SER A 160 -6.35 17.39 -4.52
N ARG A 161 -7.56 17.05 -5.00
CA ARG A 161 -8.82 17.51 -4.37
C ARG A 161 -8.91 17.06 -2.91
N SER A 162 -8.53 15.83 -2.60
CA SER A 162 -8.55 15.29 -1.24
C SER A 162 -7.54 16.01 -0.33
N ALA A 163 -6.30 16.26 -0.79
CA ALA A 163 -5.31 16.96 -0.01
C ALA A 163 -5.70 18.42 0.27
N ARG A 164 -6.37 19.10 -0.68
CA ARG A 164 -6.92 20.42 -0.45
C ARG A 164 -8.11 20.42 0.50
N ALA A 165 -8.97 19.42 0.40
CA ALA A 165 -10.13 19.28 1.27
C ALA A 165 -9.74 19.05 2.72
N VAL A 166 -8.79 18.12 2.98
CA VAL A 166 -8.37 17.77 4.34
C VAL A 166 -7.75 18.94 5.10
N ARG A 167 -7.05 19.85 4.40
CA ARG A 167 -6.48 21.08 5.03
C ARG A 167 -7.52 22.08 5.50
N ARG A 168 -8.75 22.00 4.98
CA ARG A 168 -9.87 22.89 5.39
C ARG A 168 -10.56 22.42 6.66
N LEU A 169 -10.31 21.18 7.07
CA LEU A 169 -10.93 20.60 8.25
C LEU A 169 -10.25 21.10 9.52
N LYS A 170 -11.06 21.36 10.54
CA LYS A 170 -10.61 21.82 11.86
C LYS A 170 -10.52 20.63 12.81
N ALA A 171 -9.34 20.37 13.34
CA ALA A 171 -9.12 19.34 14.35
C ALA A 171 -8.07 19.80 15.36
N ARG A 172 -8.23 19.36 16.62
CA ARG A 172 -7.27 19.64 17.71
C ARG A 172 -5.96 18.88 17.49
N HIS A 173 -6.07 17.62 17.00
CA HIS A 173 -4.94 16.73 16.76
C HIS A 173 -5.03 16.12 15.37
N ARG A 174 -3.88 15.72 14.82
CA ARG A 174 -3.77 15.10 13.49
C ARG A 174 -2.86 13.90 13.53
N LEU A 175 -3.21 12.85 12.78
CA LEU A 175 -2.48 11.59 12.73
C LEU A 175 -2.51 11.03 11.31
N CYS A 176 -1.38 10.50 10.83
CA CYS A 176 -1.29 9.68 9.64
C CYS A 176 -1.02 8.23 10.00
N LEU A 177 -1.75 7.30 9.37
CA LEU A 177 -1.47 5.87 9.41
C LEU A 177 -1.02 5.44 8.02
N THR A 178 0.09 4.75 7.92
CA THR A 178 0.59 4.21 6.66
C THR A 178 1.58 3.08 6.92
N GLY A 179 1.68 2.09 6.04
CA GLY A 179 2.77 1.12 6.06
C GLY A 179 3.99 1.59 5.26
N THR A 180 3.81 2.66 4.47
CA THR A 180 4.81 3.18 3.53
C THR A 180 4.83 4.70 3.56
N PRO A 181 5.52 5.32 4.53
CA PRO A 181 5.53 6.77 4.68
C PRO A 181 6.20 7.51 3.52
N LEU A 182 7.05 6.80 2.77
CA LEU A 182 7.72 7.29 1.58
C LEU A 182 7.75 6.19 0.51
N GLU A 183 7.09 6.41 -0.63
CA GLU A 183 7.03 5.42 -1.72
C GLU A 183 7.89 5.80 -2.92
N ASN A 184 7.78 7.05 -3.40
CA ASN A 184 8.37 7.44 -4.69
C ASN A 184 9.30 8.64 -4.61
N HIS A 185 9.01 9.63 -3.79
CA HIS A 185 9.79 10.87 -3.70
C HIS A 185 9.50 11.68 -2.43
N LEU A 186 10.47 12.50 -2.00
CA LEU A 186 10.36 13.32 -0.77
C LEU A 186 9.17 14.29 -0.74
N GLY A 187 8.61 14.64 -1.90
CA GLY A 187 7.39 15.45 -1.95
C GLY A 187 6.18 14.79 -1.31
N GLU A 188 6.14 13.45 -1.22
CA GLU A 188 5.10 12.70 -0.51
C GLU A 188 5.22 12.90 1.01
N LEU A 189 6.44 12.84 1.52
CA LEU A 189 6.75 13.14 2.93
C LEU A 189 6.37 14.58 3.27
N TRP A 190 6.73 15.54 2.41
CA TRP A 190 6.33 16.94 2.60
C TRP A 190 4.81 17.10 2.68
N ALA A 191 4.05 16.43 1.80
CA ALA A 191 2.59 16.53 1.78
C ALA A 191 1.94 15.99 3.06
N GLN A 192 2.48 14.92 3.64
CA GLN A 192 2.04 14.37 4.92
C GLN A 192 2.36 15.34 6.07
N PHE A 193 3.56 15.91 6.12
CA PHE A 193 3.93 16.88 7.15
C PHE A 193 3.20 18.22 7.00
N ASP A 194 2.88 18.66 5.79
CA ASP A 194 2.05 19.85 5.53
C ASP A 194 0.61 19.66 6.05
N PHE A 195 0.10 18.43 6.02
CA PHE A 195 -1.15 18.08 6.69
C PHE A 195 -0.99 18.03 8.22
N LEU A 196 0.02 17.34 8.73
CA LEU A 196 0.21 17.10 10.16
C LEU A 196 0.56 18.37 10.92
N MET A 197 1.57 19.08 10.45
CA MET A 197 2.15 20.27 11.10
C MET A 197 2.47 21.31 10.00
N PRO A 198 1.48 22.12 9.56
CA PRO A 198 1.67 23.10 8.50
C PRO A 198 2.86 24.02 8.79
N GLY A 199 3.75 24.20 7.80
CA GLY A 199 4.94 25.03 7.91
C GLY A 199 6.17 24.36 8.55
N PHE A 200 6.07 23.17 9.15
CA PHE A 200 7.19 22.47 9.81
C PHE A 200 8.36 22.20 8.86
N LEU A 201 8.09 21.82 7.60
CA LEU A 201 9.09 21.60 6.56
C LEU A 201 9.18 22.78 5.56
N GLY A 202 8.58 23.95 5.89
CA GLY A 202 8.46 25.07 5.00
C GLY A 202 7.39 24.90 3.93
N ASP A 203 7.22 25.89 3.06
CA ASP A 203 6.32 25.80 1.91
C ASP A 203 6.86 24.83 0.83
N SER A 204 6.00 24.42 -0.12
CA SER A 204 6.35 23.47 -1.18
C SER A 204 7.54 23.90 -2.04
N ARG A 205 7.67 25.20 -2.34
CA ARG A 205 8.78 25.73 -3.17
C ARG A 205 10.10 25.71 -2.40
N SER A 206 10.07 26.14 -1.15
CA SER A 206 11.22 26.10 -0.23
C SER A 206 11.68 24.68 0.02
N PHE A 207 10.73 23.73 0.28
CA PHE A 207 11.06 22.33 0.45
C PHE A 207 11.70 21.71 -0.79
N GLN A 208 11.16 22.02 -1.99
CA GLN A 208 11.72 21.54 -3.24
C GLN A 208 13.15 22.05 -3.45
N ARG A 209 13.42 23.33 -3.15
CA ARG A 209 14.73 23.97 -3.34
C ARG A 209 15.76 23.51 -2.30
N LEU A 210 15.36 23.43 -1.02
CA LEU A 210 16.30 23.20 0.09
C LEU A 210 16.55 21.72 0.36
N TRP A 211 15.56 20.85 0.11
CA TRP A 211 15.62 19.44 0.47
C TRP A 211 15.50 18.53 -0.74
N ARG A 212 14.38 18.61 -1.47
CA ARG A 212 14.07 17.62 -2.50
C ARG A 212 15.07 17.62 -3.65
N LYS A 213 15.34 18.78 -4.29
CA LYS A 213 16.26 18.84 -5.42
C LYS A 213 17.69 18.48 -5.03
N PRO A 214 18.27 19.01 -3.92
CA PRO A 214 19.59 18.59 -3.47
C PRO A 214 19.71 17.09 -3.20
N ILE A 215 18.74 16.49 -2.53
CA ILE A 215 18.78 15.07 -2.15
C ILE A 215 18.52 14.19 -3.38
N GLU A 216 17.38 14.40 -4.08
CA GLU A 216 16.96 13.51 -5.17
C GLU A 216 17.71 13.71 -6.50
N VAL A 217 18.25 14.89 -6.76
CA VAL A 217 18.91 15.21 -8.02
C VAL A 217 20.43 15.24 -7.88
N ASN A 218 20.92 15.88 -6.80
CA ASN A 218 22.35 16.09 -6.58
C ASN A 218 22.98 15.00 -5.71
N GLY A 219 22.18 14.13 -5.06
CA GLY A 219 22.68 13.04 -4.20
C GLY A 219 23.30 13.52 -2.88
N GLU A 220 22.87 14.69 -2.35
CA GLU A 220 23.45 15.26 -1.12
C GLU A 220 23.05 14.43 0.13
N THR A 221 23.93 13.52 0.55
CA THR A 221 23.73 12.62 1.70
C THR A 221 23.58 13.37 3.02
N LEU A 222 24.38 14.40 3.26
CA LEU A 222 24.30 15.20 4.49
C LEU A 222 22.92 15.87 4.64
N ARG A 223 22.35 16.38 3.57
CA ARG A 223 20.99 16.94 3.62
C ARG A 223 19.93 15.86 3.86
N ALA A 224 20.11 14.68 3.30
CA ALA A 224 19.22 13.54 3.57
C ALA A 224 19.23 13.19 5.06
N GLN A 225 20.43 13.11 5.68
CA GLN A 225 20.58 12.85 7.12
C GLN A 225 19.94 13.95 7.98
N LEU A 226 20.15 15.21 7.65
CA LEU A 226 19.53 16.34 8.37
C LEU A 226 18.00 16.32 8.28
N LEU A 227 17.44 16.01 7.10
CA LEU A 227 16.01 15.86 6.94
C LEU A 227 15.48 14.67 7.75
N ALA A 228 16.17 13.52 7.68
CA ALA A 228 15.82 12.34 8.45
C ALA A 228 15.82 12.62 9.96
N GLN A 229 16.86 13.27 10.50
CA GLN A 229 16.92 13.69 11.90
C GLN A 229 15.76 14.62 12.29
N ARG A 230 15.34 15.51 11.38
CA ARG A 230 14.25 16.45 11.64
C ARG A 230 12.89 15.76 11.73
N VAL A 231 12.61 14.77 10.86
CA VAL A 231 11.29 14.11 10.77
C VAL A 231 11.17 12.88 11.67
N ARG A 232 12.29 12.18 11.94
CA ARG A 232 12.34 10.93 12.72
C ARG A 232 11.55 10.97 14.04
N PRO A 233 11.56 12.04 14.86
CA PRO A 233 10.80 12.08 16.10
C PRO A 233 9.29 11.95 15.93
N PHE A 234 8.78 12.26 14.74
CA PHE A 234 7.35 12.30 14.40
C PHE A 234 6.90 11.11 13.57
N ILE A 235 7.78 10.11 13.39
CA ILE A 235 7.49 8.89 12.65
C ILE A 235 7.80 7.69 13.55
N LEU A 236 6.78 6.94 13.93
CA LEU A 236 6.97 5.65 14.61
C LEU A 236 6.87 4.55 13.56
N ARG A 237 7.99 3.89 13.28
CA ARG A 237 8.07 2.78 12.31
C ARG A 237 8.71 1.56 12.98
N ARG A 238 8.01 0.44 12.95
CA ARG A 238 8.52 -0.86 13.41
C ARG A 238 8.33 -1.88 12.30
N ARG A 239 9.30 -2.75 12.13
CA ARG A 239 9.26 -3.86 11.18
C ARG A 239 8.64 -5.09 11.84
N LYS A 240 8.00 -5.95 11.05
CA LYS A 240 7.43 -7.21 11.56
C LYS A 240 8.48 -8.11 12.17
N GLU A 241 9.64 -8.21 11.53
CA GLU A 241 10.78 -9.02 11.99
C GLU A 241 11.29 -8.61 13.37
N ASP A 242 11.14 -7.32 13.75
CA ASP A 242 11.64 -6.81 15.03
C ASP A 242 10.65 -7.02 16.19
N VAL A 243 9.33 -7.04 15.92
CA VAL A 243 8.32 -6.95 16.99
C VAL A 243 7.28 -8.07 17.00
N ALA A 244 7.14 -8.82 15.92
CA ALA A 244 6.17 -9.91 15.78
C ALA A 244 6.90 -11.26 15.59
N THR A 245 7.75 -11.59 16.55
CA THR A 245 8.62 -12.78 16.52
C THR A 245 7.86 -14.11 16.45
N GLU A 246 6.58 -14.13 16.80
CA GLU A 246 5.71 -15.30 16.68
C GLU A 246 5.20 -15.53 15.25
N LEU A 247 5.27 -14.52 14.35
CA LEU A 247 4.92 -14.72 12.96
C LEU A 247 5.97 -15.60 12.29
N LYS A 248 5.51 -16.70 11.70
CA LYS A 248 6.39 -17.55 10.91
C LYS A 248 6.96 -16.78 9.71
N PRO A 249 8.20 -17.08 9.30
CA PRO A 249 8.86 -16.33 8.24
C PRO A 249 8.10 -16.42 6.91
N VAL A 250 8.23 -15.37 6.09
CA VAL A 250 7.82 -15.38 4.69
C VAL A 250 8.97 -15.92 3.85
N THR A 251 8.66 -16.93 3.03
CA THR A 251 9.63 -17.45 2.05
C THR A 251 9.26 -16.90 0.67
N GLU A 252 10.08 -16.00 0.14
CA GLU A 252 9.92 -15.48 -1.22
C GLU A 252 10.67 -16.34 -2.24
N ILE A 253 9.97 -16.75 -3.31
CA ILE A 253 10.50 -17.61 -4.37
C ILE A 253 10.24 -16.94 -5.72
N ILE A 254 11.29 -16.58 -6.43
CA ILE A 254 11.20 -16.09 -7.81
C ILE A 254 11.20 -17.30 -8.74
N LYS A 255 10.06 -17.56 -9.38
CA LYS A 255 9.92 -18.58 -10.42
C LYS A 255 10.15 -17.93 -11.78
N ARG A 256 11.31 -18.21 -12.38
CA ARG A 256 11.64 -17.73 -13.72
C ARG A 256 11.07 -18.66 -14.77
N VAL A 257 10.36 -18.09 -15.74
CA VAL A 257 9.84 -18.78 -16.94
C VAL A 257 10.57 -18.25 -18.18
N GLN A 258 10.83 -19.11 -19.14
CA GLN A 258 11.37 -18.73 -20.44
C GLN A 258 10.23 -18.60 -21.46
N LEU A 259 10.24 -17.54 -22.24
CA LEU A 259 9.37 -17.45 -23.41
C LEU A 259 9.94 -18.33 -24.52
N GLN A 260 9.09 -19.07 -25.18
CA GLN A 260 9.45 -19.95 -26.30
C GLN A 260 8.57 -19.63 -27.51
N GLY A 261 8.94 -20.13 -28.66
CA GLY A 261 8.16 -20.11 -29.90
C GLY A 261 7.55 -18.75 -30.24
N GLN A 262 6.27 -18.76 -30.58
CA GLN A 262 5.54 -17.57 -31.04
C GLN A 262 5.41 -16.50 -29.94
N GLN A 263 5.33 -16.86 -28.64
CA GLN A 263 5.28 -15.88 -27.55
C GLN A 263 6.59 -15.10 -27.44
N ARG A 264 7.74 -15.75 -27.64
CA ARG A 264 9.06 -15.09 -27.66
C ARG A 264 9.17 -14.14 -28.84
N ASP A 265 8.75 -14.58 -30.01
CA ASP A 265 8.79 -13.77 -31.25
C ASP A 265 7.89 -12.55 -31.15
N LEU A 266 6.71 -12.71 -30.55
CA LEU A 266 5.80 -11.60 -30.26
C LEU A 266 6.44 -10.60 -29.28
N TYR A 267 7.08 -11.08 -28.20
CA TYR A 267 7.75 -10.21 -27.24
C TYR A 267 8.85 -9.39 -27.92
N GLU A 268 9.73 -10.02 -28.70
CA GLU A 268 10.82 -9.31 -29.39
C GLU A 268 10.28 -8.33 -30.45
N SER A 269 9.23 -8.68 -31.17
CA SER A 269 8.57 -7.77 -32.13
C SER A 269 8.02 -6.52 -31.44
N VAL A 270 7.30 -6.70 -30.33
CA VAL A 270 6.77 -5.59 -29.52
C VAL A 270 7.92 -4.76 -28.91
N ARG A 271 9.00 -5.40 -28.49
CA ARG A 271 10.18 -4.73 -27.93
C ARG A 271 10.87 -3.84 -28.97
N VAL A 272 11.12 -4.35 -30.17
CA VAL A 272 11.75 -3.59 -31.26
C VAL A 272 10.88 -2.39 -31.65
N ALA A 273 9.57 -2.59 -31.76
CA ALA A 273 8.62 -1.50 -32.02
C ALA A 273 8.64 -0.45 -30.92
N ALA A 274 8.66 -0.87 -29.65
CA ALA A 274 8.73 0.00 -28.49
C ALA A 274 10.05 0.79 -28.45
N ASP A 275 11.20 0.14 -28.65
CA ASP A 275 12.51 0.79 -28.67
C ASP A 275 12.60 1.84 -29.80
N THR A 276 12.13 1.49 -30.99
CA THR A 276 12.09 2.41 -32.13
C THR A 276 11.20 3.62 -31.86
N GLN A 277 10.01 3.41 -31.29
CA GLN A 277 9.09 4.49 -30.93
C GLN A 277 9.69 5.41 -29.87
N VAL A 278 10.27 4.83 -28.83
CA VAL A 278 10.88 5.57 -27.71
C VAL A 278 12.07 6.41 -28.22
N ARG A 279 12.96 5.85 -29.03
CA ARG A 279 14.10 6.58 -29.61
C ARG A 279 13.63 7.76 -30.48
N ARG A 280 12.60 7.57 -31.31
CA ARG A 280 12.03 8.66 -32.13
C ARG A 280 11.44 9.77 -31.28
N LEU A 281 10.77 9.43 -30.18
CA LEU A 281 10.18 10.40 -29.28
C LEU A 281 11.25 11.19 -28.50
N LEU A 282 12.28 10.50 -27.99
CA LEU A 282 13.38 11.15 -27.28
C LEU A 282 14.20 12.09 -28.18
N ALA A 283 14.30 11.77 -29.49
CA ALA A 283 14.96 12.65 -30.47
C ALA A 283 14.15 13.92 -30.79
N ARG A 284 12.83 13.91 -30.59
CA ARG A 284 11.92 15.04 -30.92
C ARG A 284 11.46 15.84 -29.74
N THR A 285 11.39 15.25 -28.54
CA THR A 285 10.87 15.88 -27.34
C THR A 285 11.74 15.54 -26.14
N HIS A 286 11.80 16.44 -25.15
CA HIS A 286 12.45 16.12 -23.88
C HIS A 286 11.77 14.94 -23.19
N PHE A 287 12.52 14.17 -22.40
CA PHE A 287 12.07 12.99 -21.66
C PHE A 287 10.70 13.16 -20.97
N LYS A 288 10.40 14.34 -20.42
CA LYS A 288 9.11 14.63 -19.79
C LYS A 288 7.91 14.59 -20.76
N GLY A 289 8.09 15.01 -22.01
CA GLY A 289 7.04 14.99 -23.04
C GLY A 289 6.75 13.59 -23.59
N ALA A 290 7.73 12.68 -23.52
CA ALA A 290 7.63 11.32 -24.03
C ALA A 290 7.06 10.31 -22.99
N GLN A 291 6.89 10.69 -21.72
CA GLN A 291 6.58 9.76 -20.62
C GLN A 291 5.35 8.87 -20.85
N ILE A 292 4.25 9.42 -21.38
CA ILE A 292 3.00 8.67 -21.58
C ILE A 292 3.21 7.55 -22.61
N SER A 293 3.86 7.86 -23.74
CA SER A 293 4.13 6.89 -24.79
C SER A 293 5.15 5.83 -24.36
N ILE A 294 6.11 6.21 -23.54
CA ILE A 294 7.07 5.28 -22.93
C ILE A 294 6.33 4.28 -22.03
N LEU A 295 5.44 4.79 -21.16
CA LEU A 295 4.66 3.94 -20.26
C LEU A 295 3.73 2.99 -21.01
N ASP A 296 3.14 3.42 -22.13
CA ASP A 296 2.32 2.54 -22.99
C ASP A 296 3.15 1.42 -23.64
N ALA A 297 4.35 1.75 -24.13
CA ALA A 297 5.27 0.77 -24.69
C ALA A 297 5.71 -0.28 -23.67
N LEU A 298 6.08 0.15 -22.46
CA LEU A 298 6.43 -0.74 -21.36
C LEU A 298 5.23 -1.58 -20.89
N LEU A 299 4.01 -1.02 -20.93
CA LEU A 299 2.79 -1.75 -20.59
C LEU A 299 2.56 -2.91 -21.55
N LYS A 300 2.68 -2.68 -22.86
CA LYS A 300 2.53 -3.74 -23.88
C LYS A 300 3.52 -4.88 -23.69
N LEU A 301 4.79 -4.56 -23.42
CA LEU A 301 5.80 -5.58 -23.13
C LEU A 301 5.43 -6.44 -21.91
N ARG A 302 4.95 -5.80 -20.83
CA ARG A 302 4.50 -6.52 -19.64
C ARG A 302 3.26 -7.37 -19.90
N GLN A 303 2.35 -6.91 -20.76
CA GLN A 303 1.20 -7.70 -21.20
C GLN A 303 1.64 -8.99 -21.90
N VAL A 304 2.58 -8.92 -22.86
CA VAL A 304 3.11 -10.12 -23.53
C VAL A 304 3.80 -11.06 -22.55
N CYS A 305 4.56 -10.54 -21.58
CA CYS A 305 5.16 -11.36 -20.53
C CYS A 305 4.10 -12.06 -19.65
N CYS A 306 3.00 -11.38 -19.35
CA CYS A 306 1.94 -11.92 -18.52
C CYS A 306 1.12 -12.97 -19.27
N ASP A 307 0.55 -12.60 -20.42
CA ASP A 307 -0.15 -13.48 -21.37
C ASP A 307 -0.31 -12.76 -22.72
N PRO A 308 -0.03 -13.41 -23.88
CA PRO A 308 -0.18 -12.81 -25.20
C PRO A 308 -1.59 -12.29 -25.50
N TYR A 309 -2.61 -12.95 -24.99
CA TYR A 309 -4.02 -12.58 -25.20
C TYR A 309 -4.43 -11.25 -24.51
N LEU A 310 -3.55 -10.66 -23.71
CA LEU A 310 -3.75 -9.32 -23.16
C LEU A 310 -3.50 -8.20 -24.17
N ILE A 311 -2.86 -8.50 -25.32
CA ILE A 311 -2.63 -7.54 -26.40
C ILE A 311 -3.90 -7.39 -27.21
N LYS A 312 -4.48 -6.21 -27.17
CA LYS A 312 -5.71 -5.88 -27.91
C LYS A 312 -5.42 -5.64 -29.39
N GLY A 313 -6.37 -6.04 -30.25
CA GLY A 313 -6.33 -5.76 -31.69
C GLY A 313 -5.52 -6.74 -32.53
N THR A 314 -4.93 -7.76 -31.92
CA THR A 314 -4.24 -8.84 -32.63
C THR A 314 -4.96 -10.16 -32.35
N LYS A 315 -5.37 -10.88 -33.39
CA LYS A 315 -5.86 -12.26 -33.24
C LYS A 315 -4.66 -13.15 -32.94
N MET A 316 -4.64 -13.74 -31.73
CA MET A 316 -3.61 -14.74 -31.41
C MET A 316 -4.00 -16.10 -31.94
N PRO A 317 -3.06 -16.86 -32.52
CA PRO A 317 -3.33 -18.24 -32.93
C PRO A 317 -3.59 -19.12 -31.71
N ALA A 318 -4.45 -20.13 -31.86
CA ALA A 318 -4.78 -21.06 -30.76
C ALA A 318 -3.55 -21.87 -30.27
N THR A 319 -2.49 -21.92 -31.07
CA THR A 319 -1.21 -22.58 -30.77
C THR A 319 -0.20 -21.66 -30.07
N MET A 320 -0.62 -20.43 -29.68
CA MET A 320 0.24 -19.47 -29.01
C MET A 320 0.62 -20.01 -27.60
N GLU A 321 1.91 -20.07 -27.34
CA GLU A 321 2.41 -20.45 -26.01
C GLU A 321 2.03 -19.41 -24.97
N ARG A 322 1.72 -19.88 -23.76
CA ARG A 322 1.26 -19.06 -22.63
C ARG A 322 2.03 -19.42 -21.37
N ALA A 323 3.34 -19.18 -21.41
CA ALA A 323 4.33 -19.72 -20.47
C ALA A 323 3.96 -19.55 -18.99
N LYS A 324 3.43 -18.40 -18.58
CA LYS A 324 3.02 -18.19 -17.18
C LYS A 324 1.72 -18.91 -16.84
N LEU A 325 0.75 -18.96 -17.76
CA LEU A 325 -0.50 -19.68 -17.53
C LEU A 325 -0.25 -21.18 -17.43
N GLU A 326 0.57 -21.74 -18.30
CA GLU A 326 0.99 -23.15 -18.26
C GLU A 326 1.69 -23.49 -16.94
N LEU A 327 2.60 -22.63 -16.48
CA LEU A 327 3.22 -22.80 -15.17
C LEU A 327 2.18 -22.75 -14.03
N LEU A 328 1.23 -21.81 -14.07
CA LEU A 328 0.17 -21.71 -13.08
C LEU A 328 -0.70 -22.96 -13.04
N MET A 329 -1.08 -23.50 -14.21
CA MET A 329 -1.90 -24.73 -14.31
C MET A 329 -1.15 -25.99 -13.87
N THR A 330 0.18 -25.92 -13.79
CA THR A 330 1.00 -26.96 -13.15
C THR A 330 1.10 -26.76 -11.66
N MET A 331 1.28 -25.51 -11.20
CA MET A 331 1.49 -25.20 -9.77
C MET A 331 0.22 -25.30 -8.94
N LEU A 332 -0.90 -24.74 -9.41
CA LEU A 332 -2.13 -24.62 -8.61
C LEU A 332 -2.71 -25.97 -8.19
N PRO A 333 -2.82 -26.98 -9.08
CA PRO A 333 -3.30 -28.32 -8.68
C PRO A 333 -2.40 -28.96 -7.63
N ALA A 334 -1.07 -28.84 -7.78
CA ALA A 334 -0.10 -29.39 -6.84
C ALA A 334 -0.24 -28.74 -5.45
N LEU A 335 -0.32 -27.41 -5.39
CA LEU A 335 -0.51 -26.66 -4.13
C LEU A 335 -1.84 -27.00 -3.45
N VAL A 336 -2.92 -27.10 -4.21
CA VAL A 336 -4.25 -27.48 -3.66
C VAL A 336 -4.24 -28.92 -3.13
N LYS A 337 -3.59 -29.84 -3.82
CA LYS A 337 -3.40 -31.22 -3.37
C LYS A 337 -2.60 -31.31 -2.07
N GLU A 338 -1.65 -30.41 -1.85
CA GLU A 338 -0.91 -30.26 -0.59
C GLU A 338 -1.74 -29.60 0.53
N GLY A 339 -2.98 -29.24 0.27
CA GLY A 339 -3.87 -28.57 1.24
C GLY A 339 -3.60 -27.08 1.38
N ARG A 340 -2.82 -26.48 0.49
CA ARG A 340 -2.52 -25.05 0.50
C ARG A 340 -3.73 -24.19 0.14
N ARG A 341 -3.74 -22.97 0.68
CA ARG A 341 -4.73 -21.94 0.36
C ARG A 341 -4.03 -20.80 -0.37
N VAL A 342 -4.40 -20.60 -1.62
CA VAL A 342 -3.64 -19.79 -2.58
C VAL A 342 -4.35 -18.48 -2.92
N LEU A 343 -3.64 -17.35 -2.73
CA LEU A 343 -4.02 -16.07 -3.29
C LEU A 343 -3.25 -15.87 -4.60
N VAL A 344 -3.96 -15.62 -5.69
CA VAL A 344 -3.36 -15.32 -6.99
C VAL A 344 -3.60 -13.85 -7.31
N PHE A 345 -2.53 -13.06 -7.36
CA PHE A 345 -2.58 -11.64 -7.65
C PHE A 345 -2.11 -11.33 -9.07
N SER A 346 -2.87 -10.50 -9.77
CA SER A 346 -2.43 -9.85 -11.01
C SER A 346 -2.90 -8.39 -11.04
N GLN A 347 -2.09 -7.52 -11.68
CA GLN A 347 -2.52 -6.16 -11.99
C GLN A 347 -3.53 -6.13 -13.15
N PHE A 348 -3.43 -7.12 -14.05
CA PHE A 348 -4.31 -7.27 -15.21
C PHE A 348 -5.54 -8.09 -14.81
N THR A 349 -6.70 -7.43 -14.73
CA THR A 349 -7.97 -8.13 -14.42
C THR A 349 -8.31 -9.14 -15.51
N GLU A 350 -7.96 -8.85 -16.76
CA GLU A 350 -8.13 -9.74 -17.88
C GLU A 350 -7.31 -11.04 -17.72
N MET A 351 -6.12 -10.98 -17.11
CA MET A 351 -5.34 -12.20 -16.79
C MET A 351 -6.10 -13.12 -15.83
N LEU A 352 -6.74 -12.54 -14.80
CA LEU A 352 -7.57 -13.33 -13.89
C LEU A 352 -8.72 -14.00 -14.63
N THR A 353 -9.39 -13.30 -15.56
CA THR A 353 -10.45 -13.87 -16.41
C THR A 353 -9.92 -14.98 -17.35
N LEU A 354 -8.65 -14.92 -17.78
CA LEU A 354 -8.03 -15.98 -18.58
C LEU A 354 -7.67 -17.22 -17.75
N ILE A 355 -7.49 -17.08 -16.44
CA ILE A 355 -7.22 -18.19 -15.50
C ILE A 355 -8.52 -18.96 -15.18
N GLU A 356 -9.66 -18.26 -15.09
CA GLU A 356 -10.95 -18.82 -14.65
C GLU A 356 -11.34 -20.09 -15.43
N PRO A 357 -11.41 -20.11 -16.78
CA PRO A 357 -11.81 -21.30 -17.54
C PRO A 357 -10.83 -22.48 -17.40
N GLU A 358 -9.55 -22.21 -17.18
CA GLU A 358 -8.54 -23.25 -16.98
C GLU A 358 -8.74 -23.94 -15.60
N LEU A 359 -9.10 -23.17 -14.57
CA LEU A 359 -9.44 -23.73 -13.26
C LEU A 359 -10.73 -24.57 -13.31
N ASP A 360 -11.73 -24.10 -14.08
CA ASP A 360 -12.97 -24.84 -14.29
C ASP A 360 -12.69 -26.16 -15.02
N ALA A 361 -11.84 -26.16 -16.07
CA ALA A 361 -11.43 -27.36 -16.79
C ALA A 361 -10.71 -28.37 -15.87
N LEU A 362 -9.94 -27.89 -14.89
CA LEU A 362 -9.27 -28.70 -13.89
C LEU A 362 -10.17 -29.07 -12.68
N GLN A 363 -11.43 -28.63 -12.68
CA GLN A 363 -12.39 -28.83 -11.57
C GLN A 363 -11.86 -28.32 -10.23
N LEU A 364 -11.04 -27.27 -10.23
CA LEU A 364 -10.51 -26.65 -9.02
C LEU A 364 -11.48 -25.57 -8.52
N PRO A 365 -11.97 -25.62 -7.28
CA PRO A 365 -12.83 -24.58 -6.74
C PRO A 365 -12.05 -23.26 -6.58
N TRP A 366 -12.61 -22.18 -7.08
CA TRP A 366 -12.03 -20.85 -7.01
C TRP A 366 -13.07 -19.77 -6.75
N MET A 367 -12.60 -18.59 -6.36
CA MET A 367 -13.39 -17.38 -6.25
C MET A 367 -12.58 -16.18 -6.73
N ALA A 368 -13.25 -15.06 -7.06
CA ALA A 368 -12.57 -13.86 -7.56
C ALA A 368 -13.04 -12.60 -6.87
N LEU A 369 -12.08 -11.65 -6.66
CA LEU A 369 -12.33 -10.32 -6.17
C LEU A 369 -11.56 -9.29 -7.01
N THR A 370 -12.31 -8.46 -7.73
CA THR A 370 -11.74 -7.44 -8.63
C THR A 370 -12.32 -6.06 -8.31
N GLY A 371 -11.86 -5.03 -9.01
CA GLY A 371 -12.43 -3.69 -8.91
C GLY A 371 -13.92 -3.62 -9.27
N LYS A 372 -14.43 -4.57 -10.07
CA LYS A 372 -15.84 -4.67 -10.47
C LYS A 372 -16.71 -5.28 -9.37
N THR A 373 -16.13 -5.96 -8.37
CA THR A 373 -16.90 -6.58 -7.27
C THR A 373 -17.55 -5.50 -6.40
N PRO A 374 -18.88 -5.50 -6.26
CA PRO A 374 -19.59 -4.51 -5.44
C PRO A 374 -19.09 -4.51 -4.00
N PRO A 375 -18.96 -3.34 -3.35
CA PRO A 375 -18.48 -3.24 -1.97
C PRO A 375 -19.23 -4.14 -0.98
N ALA A 376 -20.56 -4.24 -1.11
CA ALA A 376 -21.40 -5.06 -0.25
C ALA A 376 -21.10 -6.57 -0.33
N LYS A 377 -20.61 -7.06 -1.49
CA LYS A 377 -20.27 -8.49 -1.67
C LYS A 377 -18.87 -8.85 -1.18
N ARG A 378 -17.98 -7.87 -1.03
CA ARG A 378 -16.57 -8.13 -0.68
C ARG A 378 -16.42 -8.80 0.69
N GLY A 379 -17.20 -8.35 1.68
CA GLY A 379 -17.18 -8.94 3.02
C GLY A 379 -17.58 -10.41 3.03
N ALA A 380 -18.64 -10.77 2.27
CA ALA A 380 -19.09 -12.16 2.15
C ALA A 380 -18.04 -13.07 1.48
N LEU A 381 -17.38 -12.59 0.40
CA LEU A 381 -16.30 -13.33 -0.26
C LEU A 381 -15.11 -13.56 0.69
N VAL A 382 -14.71 -12.53 1.45
CA VAL A 382 -13.64 -12.67 2.44
C VAL A 382 -14.02 -13.69 3.52
N ALA A 383 -15.24 -13.62 4.06
CA ALA A 383 -15.72 -14.57 5.06
C ALA A 383 -15.75 -16.01 4.51
N GLN A 384 -16.21 -16.19 3.27
CA GLN A 384 -16.21 -17.48 2.59
C GLN A 384 -14.80 -18.04 2.41
N PHE A 385 -13.81 -17.20 2.02
CA PHE A 385 -12.42 -17.66 1.93
C PHE A 385 -11.83 -18.00 3.30
N GLN A 386 -12.12 -17.19 4.32
CA GLN A 386 -11.67 -17.43 5.69
C GLN A 386 -12.25 -18.72 6.30
N SER A 387 -13.43 -19.17 5.87
CA SER A 387 -14.00 -20.46 6.26
C SER A 387 -13.30 -21.68 5.63
N ARG A 388 -12.28 -21.45 4.79
CA ARG A 388 -11.44 -22.46 4.14
C ARG A 388 -12.20 -23.41 3.20
N THR A 389 -13.38 -23.04 2.71
CA THR A 389 -14.19 -23.84 1.79
C THR A 389 -13.67 -23.82 0.36
N VAL A 390 -13.00 -22.74 -0.05
CA VAL A 390 -12.45 -22.55 -1.39
C VAL A 390 -10.93 -22.41 -1.33
N PRO A 391 -10.14 -23.22 -2.08
CA PRO A 391 -8.68 -23.21 -1.98
C PRO A 391 -7.99 -22.06 -2.75
N ILE A 392 -8.61 -21.52 -3.81
CA ILE A 392 -7.99 -20.52 -4.69
C ILE A 392 -8.81 -19.24 -4.68
N PHE A 393 -8.13 -18.11 -4.46
CA PHE A 393 -8.75 -16.80 -4.53
C PHE A 393 -7.98 -15.90 -5.52
N LEU A 394 -8.61 -15.59 -6.64
CA LEU A 394 -8.10 -14.70 -7.68
C LEU A 394 -8.38 -13.24 -7.25
N VAL A 395 -7.36 -12.44 -7.10
CA VAL A 395 -7.52 -11.08 -6.58
C VAL A 395 -6.78 -10.08 -7.46
N SER A 396 -7.48 -9.05 -7.95
CA SER A 396 -6.76 -8.00 -8.66
C SER A 396 -5.87 -7.21 -7.69
N LEU A 397 -4.66 -6.86 -8.10
CA LEU A 397 -3.65 -6.24 -7.24
C LEU A 397 -4.19 -4.93 -6.60
N LYS A 398 -4.96 -4.13 -7.35
CA LYS A 398 -5.64 -2.95 -6.82
C LYS A 398 -6.70 -3.29 -5.77
N ALA A 399 -7.45 -4.37 -5.94
CA ALA A 399 -8.43 -4.81 -4.95
C ALA A 399 -7.73 -5.46 -3.74
N GLY A 400 -6.63 -6.20 -3.94
CA GLY A 400 -5.81 -6.76 -2.87
C GLY A 400 -5.16 -5.73 -1.96
N GLY A 401 -4.87 -4.52 -2.47
CA GLY A 401 -4.40 -3.37 -1.67
C GLY A 401 -5.42 -2.83 -0.66
N LEU A 402 -6.62 -3.40 -0.56
CA LEU A 402 -7.79 -2.85 0.10
C LEU A 402 -7.99 -3.25 1.58
N GLY A 403 -6.94 -3.57 2.32
CA GLY A 403 -7.01 -3.82 3.77
C GLY A 403 -7.73 -5.12 4.18
N LEU A 404 -7.96 -6.03 3.24
CA LEU A 404 -8.63 -7.30 3.49
C LEU A 404 -7.81 -8.16 4.48
N ASN A 405 -8.48 -8.91 5.33
CA ASN A 405 -7.85 -9.94 6.15
C ASN A 405 -8.01 -11.30 5.45
N LEU A 406 -6.91 -11.89 4.99
CA LEU A 406 -6.89 -13.14 4.24
C LEU A 406 -5.92 -14.16 4.87
N THR A 407 -5.90 -14.24 6.21
CA THR A 407 -5.00 -15.12 6.97
C THR A 407 -5.29 -16.61 6.80
N ALA A 408 -6.39 -16.99 6.16
CA ALA A 408 -6.61 -18.36 5.75
C ALA A 408 -5.62 -18.82 4.66
N ALA A 409 -5.04 -17.88 3.90
CA ALA A 409 -4.05 -18.18 2.88
C ALA A 409 -2.66 -18.36 3.48
N ASP A 410 -1.96 -19.38 3.03
CA ASP A 410 -0.55 -19.65 3.33
C ASP A 410 0.36 -19.55 2.09
N THR A 411 -0.24 -19.33 0.94
CA THR A 411 0.47 -19.23 -0.33
C THR A 411 -0.02 -18.02 -1.13
N VAL A 412 0.91 -17.22 -1.63
CA VAL A 412 0.64 -16.04 -2.45
C VAL A 412 1.39 -16.16 -3.76
N ILE A 413 0.71 -15.97 -4.88
CA ILE A 413 1.32 -15.98 -6.22
C ILE A 413 1.10 -14.61 -6.85
N HIS A 414 2.18 -13.89 -7.15
CA HIS A 414 2.17 -12.71 -8.00
C HIS A 414 2.46 -13.12 -9.44
N VAL A 415 1.45 -13.07 -10.31
CA VAL A 415 1.57 -13.49 -11.72
C VAL A 415 2.46 -12.53 -12.50
N ASP A 416 2.38 -11.25 -12.17
CA ASP A 416 3.16 -10.20 -12.81
C ASP A 416 3.77 -9.27 -11.76
N PRO A 417 5.05 -8.84 -11.92
CA PRO A 417 5.67 -7.88 -11.03
C PRO A 417 5.09 -6.47 -11.25
N TRP A 418 4.98 -5.69 -10.17
CA TRP A 418 4.50 -4.31 -10.20
C TRP A 418 5.67 -3.34 -10.02
N TRP A 419 5.59 -2.15 -10.64
CA TRP A 419 6.63 -1.11 -10.54
C TRP A 419 6.94 -0.67 -9.11
N ASN A 420 5.90 -0.60 -8.26
CA ASN A 420 6.05 -0.24 -6.86
C ASN A 420 6.01 -1.51 -5.99
N PRO A 421 7.13 -1.95 -5.43
CA PRO A 421 7.20 -3.15 -4.59
C PRO A 421 6.31 -3.04 -3.36
N ALA A 422 6.07 -1.83 -2.83
CA ALA A 422 5.21 -1.62 -1.68
C ALA A 422 3.78 -2.13 -1.91
N VAL A 423 3.25 -2.01 -3.14
CA VAL A 423 1.91 -2.52 -3.48
C VAL A 423 1.86 -4.05 -3.43
N GLN A 424 2.92 -4.74 -3.89
CA GLN A 424 3.02 -6.20 -3.78
C GLN A 424 3.20 -6.65 -2.34
N GLN A 425 4.06 -5.97 -1.58
CA GLN A 425 4.23 -6.23 -0.14
C GLN A 425 2.90 -6.02 0.60
N GLN A 426 2.13 -4.97 0.23
CA GLN A 426 0.81 -4.73 0.77
C GLN A 426 -0.17 -5.87 0.48
N ALA A 427 -0.17 -6.42 -0.73
CA ALA A 427 -0.98 -7.56 -1.10
C ALA A 427 -0.55 -8.83 -0.32
N THR A 428 0.74 -9.12 -0.24
CA THR A 428 1.30 -10.23 0.55
C THR A 428 0.95 -10.10 2.04
N ALA A 429 1.00 -8.90 2.59
CA ALA A 429 0.67 -8.64 3.99
C ALA A 429 -0.79 -8.93 4.36
N ARG A 430 -1.66 -9.27 3.40
CA ARG A 430 -3.04 -9.74 3.67
C ARG A 430 -3.07 -11.18 4.17
N ALA A 431 -2.13 -12.00 3.73
CA ALA A 431 -1.92 -13.37 4.22
C ALA A 431 -0.97 -13.40 5.41
N HIS A 432 0.13 -12.64 5.35
CA HIS A 432 1.15 -12.58 6.39
C HIS A 432 0.90 -11.44 7.38
N ARG A 433 0.08 -11.69 8.38
CA ARG A 433 -0.24 -10.74 9.47
C ARG A 433 -0.56 -11.49 10.76
N ILE A 434 -0.70 -10.75 11.86
CA ILE A 434 -1.09 -11.33 13.15
C ILE A 434 -2.34 -12.18 12.99
N GLY A 435 -2.29 -13.41 13.49
CA GLY A 435 -3.32 -14.45 13.31
C GLY A 435 -3.00 -15.43 12.18
N GLN A 436 -1.83 -15.34 11.54
CA GLN A 436 -1.33 -16.35 10.61
C GLN A 436 -0.47 -17.39 11.36
N ASP A 437 -0.93 -18.63 11.39
CA ASP A 437 -0.26 -19.72 12.11
C ASP A 437 0.61 -20.59 11.20
N GLN A 438 0.54 -20.38 9.88
CA GLN A 438 1.31 -21.15 8.90
C GLN A 438 2.45 -20.31 8.29
N PRO A 439 3.58 -20.94 7.88
CA PRO A 439 4.57 -20.27 7.05
C PRO A 439 3.94 -19.82 5.75
N VAL A 440 4.23 -18.57 5.34
CA VAL A 440 3.69 -18.02 4.10
C VAL A 440 4.72 -18.13 2.98
N PHE A 441 4.33 -18.74 1.87
CA PHE A 441 5.14 -18.83 0.66
C PHE A 441 4.66 -17.80 -0.37
N VAL A 442 5.60 -17.02 -0.90
CA VAL A 442 5.31 -15.98 -1.90
C VAL A 442 6.03 -16.30 -3.18
N TYR A 443 5.29 -16.69 -4.20
CA TYR A 443 5.84 -16.94 -5.54
C TYR A 443 5.70 -15.68 -6.39
N LYS A 444 6.79 -15.26 -7.04
CA LYS A 444 6.80 -14.19 -8.03
C LYS A 444 7.13 -14.81 -9.39
N LEU A 445 6.17 -14.80 -10.32
CA LEU A 445 6.39 -15.33 -11.66
C LEU A 445 7.02 -14.25 -12.53
N VAL A 446 8.16 -14.54 -13.11
CA VAL A 446 8.98 -13.57 -13.84
C VAL A 446 9.47 -14.20 -15.13
N VAL A 447 9.31 -13.50 -16.24
CA VAL A 447 9.88 -13.92 -17.51
C VAL A 447 11.37 -13.59 -17.53
N GLN A 448 12.20 -14.60 -17.64
CA GLN A 448 13.65 -14.49 -17.62
C GLN A 448 14.18 -13.60 -18.76
N GLY A 449 15.10 -12.69 -18.43
CA GLY A 449 15.75 -11.80 -19.38
C GLY A 449 14.83 -10.74 -20.01
N SER A 450 13.56 -10.67 -19.60
CA SER A 450 12.58 -9.70 -20.09
C SER A 450 12.61 -8.39 -19.31
N ILE A 451 11.69 -7.49 -19.68
CA ILE A 451 11.39 -6.27 -18.94
C ILE A 451 11.07 -6.54 -17.46
N GLU A 452 10.45 -7.69 -17.13
CA GLU A 452 10.07 -8.03 -15.74
C GLU A 452 11.30 -8.32 -14.87
N ASP A 453 12.27 -9.06 -15.38
CA ASP A 453 13.51 -9.37 -14.67
C ASP A 453 14.30 -8.08 -14.38
N ARG A 454 14.40 -7.19 -15.37
CA ARG A 454 15.04 -5.88 -15.24
C ARG A 454 14.30 -4.93 -14.31
N MET A 455 12.97 -5.03 -14.26
CA MET A 455 12.17 -4.29 -13.27
C MET A 455 12.49 -4.72 -11.85
N LEU A 456 12.67 -6.00 -11.58
CA LEU A 456 13.05 -6.49 -10.25
C LEU A 456 14.43 -5.96 -9.83
N GLU A 457 15.40 -5.91 -10.74
CA GLU A 457 16.72 -5.33 -10.49
C GLU A 457 16.63 -3.84 -10.15
N LEU A 458 15.80 -3.08 -10.89
CA LEU A 458 15.57 -1.67 -10.61
C LEU A 458 14.87 -1.45 -9.26
N GLN A 459 13.92 -2.32 -8.90
CA GLN A 459 13.25 -2.29 -7.61
C GLN A 459 14.23 -2.51 -6.46
N ALA A 460 15.10 -3.52 -6.57
CA ALA A 460 16.11 -3.82 -5.57
C ALA A 460 17.04 -2.61 -5.32
N ARG A 461 17.51 -1.97 -6.40
CA ARG A 461 18.30 -0.73 -6.31
C ARG A 461 17.56 0.42 -5.62
N LYS A 462 16.25 0.61 -5.93
CA LYS A 462 15.43 1.68 -5.33
C LYS A 462 15.09 1.42 -3.86
N SER A 463 14.84 0.17 -3.48
CA SER A 463 14.53 -0.18 -2.09
C SER A 463 15.71 0.10 -1.16
N ALA A 464 16.93 -0.22 -1.59
CA ALA A 464 18.15 0.10 -0.84
C ALA A 464 18.31 1.61 -0.57
N LEU A 465 17.85 2.45 -1.52
CA LEU A 465 17.91 3.91 -1.41
C LEU A 465 16.85 4.51 -0.48
N VAL A 466 15.64 3.94 -0.47
CA VAL A 466 14.56 4.37 0.46
C VAL A 466 14.93 3.98 1.90
N GLU A 467 15.52 2.81 2.08
CA GLU A 467 16.03 2.39 3.38
C GLU A 467 17.17 3.30 3.88
N GLY A 468 18.03 3.77 2.98
CA GLY A 468 19.07 4.73 3.31
C GLY A 468 18.54 6.11 3.78
N VAL A 469 17.42 6.59 3.29
CA VAL A 469 16.82 7.89 3.72
C VAL A 469 16.01 7.77 5.02
N LEU A 470 15.34 6.63 5.23
CA LEU A 470 14.53 6.38 6.45
C LEU A 470 15.30 5.55 7.50
N GLY A 471 16.38 4.88 7.09
CA GLY A 471 17.33 4.15 7.94
C GLY A 471 18.45 5.06 8.46
N ALA A 472 19.36 4.48 9.25
CA ALA A 472 20.48 5.21 9.89
C ALA A 472 21.53 5.75 8.91
N ASP A 473 21.59 5.21 7.68
CA ASP A 473 22.69 5.46 6.71
C ASP A 473 22.13 6.06 5.40
N GLY A 474 21.70 7.32 5.46
CA GLY A 474 21.00 8.02 4.39
C GLY A 474 21.77 8.15 3.06
N GLU A 475 21.49 7.29 2.09
CA GLU A 475 21.87 7.46 0.68
C GLU A 475 20.66 7.76 -0.21
N GLY A 476 20.82 8.66 -1.16
CA GLY A 476 19.76 9.39 -1.87
C GLY A 476 18.90 8.57 -2.84
N ALA A 477 17.70 9.05 -3.10
CA ALA A 477 16.71 8.48 -4.02
C ALA A 477 17.12 8.59 -5.49
N VAL A 478 17.15 7.49 -6.24
CA VAL A 478 17.44 7.45 -7.67
C VAL A 478 16.19 7.67 -8.50
N LYS A 479 16.23 8.65 -9.41
CA LYS A 479 15.21 8.83 -10.45
C LYS A 479 15.35 7.76 -11.53
N PHE A 480 14.22 7.40 -12.14
CA PHE A 480 14.19 6.65 -13.40
C PHE A 480 14.88 7.49 -14.49
N SER A 481 16.01 7.04 -14.95
CA SER A 481 16.86 7.72 -15.92
C SER A 481 16.60 7.21 -17.35
N GLU A 482 17.11 7.93 -18.35
CA GLU A 482 17.11 7.44 -19.73
C GLU A 482 17.94 6.17 -19.89
N ALA A 483 19.00 6.00 -19.10
CA ALA A 483 19.81 4.79 -19.07
C ALA A 483 19.02 3.58 -18.54
N ASP A 484 18.20 3.78 -17.49
CA ASP A 484 17.31 2.73 -16.98
C ASP A 484 16.29 2.31 -18.03
N LEU A 485 15.74 3.28 -18.79
CA LEU A 485 14.81 3.01 -19.87
C LEU A 485 15.44 2.18 -21.00
N ARG A 486 16.65 2.53 -21.41
CA ARG A 486 17.41 1.74 -22.40
C ARG A 486 17.71 0.33 -21.89
N GLY A 487 18.04 0.21 -20.61
CA GLY A 487 18.21 -1.10 -19.96
C GLY A 487 16.94 -1.94 -20.02
N LEU A 488 15.77 -1.37 -19.75
CA LEU A 488 14.48 -2.06 -19.78
C LEU A 488 14.11 -2.57 -21.19
N LEU A 489 14.49 -1.84 -22.24
CA LEU A 489 14.21 -2.17 -23.64
C LEU A 489 15.33 -2.97 -24.32
N ALA A 490 16.36 -3.40 -23.61
CA ALA A 490 17.42 -4.24 -24.19
C ALA A 490 16.86 -5.60 -24.69
N PRO A 491 17.47 -6.25 -25.69
CA PRO A 491 17.06 -7.56 -26.18
C PRO A 491 17.08 -8.62 -25.09
N MET A 492 16.23 -9.65 -25.21
CA MET A 492 16.40 -10.86 -24.39
C MET A 492 17.74 -11.52 -24.74
N ALA A 493 18.43 -12.05 -23.73
CA ALA A 493 19.63 -12.82 -23.97
C ALA A 493 19.32 -14.00 -24.92
N ALA A 494 20.20 -14.26 -25.87
CA ALA A 494 20.13 -15.48 -26.67
C ALA A 494 20.22 -16.67 -25.72
N SER A 495 19.25 -17.57 -25.81
CA SER A 495 19.20 -18.83 -25.04
C SER A 495 20.24 -19.80 -25.56
#